data_58bbad3d1cecb69532c817b0ad73a013
#
_entry.id   58bbad3d1cecb69532c817b0ad73a013
#
_cell.length_a   1.000
_cell.length_b   1.000
_cell.length_c   1.000
_cell.angle_alpha   90.00
_cell.angle_beta   90.00
_cell.angle_gamma   90.00
#
_symmetry.space_group_name_H-M   'P 1'
#
loop_
_entity.id
_entity.type
_entity.pdbx_description
1 polymer ?
#
loop_
_entity_poly.entity_id
_entity_poly.type
_entity_poly.pdbx_seq_one_letter_code
_entity_poly.pdbx_strand_id
1 'polypeptide(L)'
;MTTTAILSALAEEQLGLIERLHQPRRVQRAGRDFWLGELHGRGVVLALSRIGKVAAATTATTLIEAFKADRIVFTGVAGGLADGVMVGDVVVADGFVQHDMDASPLFPRYQVPLYGRHLFASDAALNAILLEAIKSMDTWANAHFLQRLPVGHVKSHHG
;
A
#
# COMPACT_ATOMS: atom_id res chain seq x y z
N MET A 1 -9.78 4.38 19.34
CA MET A 1 -8.35 4.16 18.98
C MET A 1 -8.31 3.92 17.48
N THR A 2 -7.38 4.55 16.77
CA THR A 2 -7.23 4.38 15.32
C THR A 2 -6.55 3.06 15.03
N THR A 3 -7.17 2.20 14.22
CA THR A 3 -6.60 0.92 13.79
C THR A 3 -5.96 1.09 12.42
N THR A 4 -4.67 0.80 12.32
CA THR A 4 -3.95 0.82 11.04
C THR A 4 -3.79 -0.61 10.52
N ALA A 5 -4.25 -0.86 9.31
CA ALA A 5 -3.95 -2.12 8.63
C ALA A 5 -2.69 -1.96 7.75
N ILE A 6 -1.84 -2.98 7.76
CA ILE A 6 -0.71 -3.10 6.84
C ILE A 6 -1.00 -4.30 5.96
N LEU A 7 -1.11 -4.04 4.67
CA LEU A 7 -1.50 -5.00 3.66
C LEU A 7 -0.35 -5.19 2.67
N SER A 8 0.00 -6.43 2.39
CA SER A 8 0.98 -6.79 1.36
C SER A 8 0.45 -7.93 0.48
N ALA A 9 1.01 -8.14 -0.68
CA ALA A 9 0.60 -9.22 -1.56
C ALA A 9 1.30 -10.54 -1.21
N LEU A 10 2.58 -10.47 -0.84
CA LEU A 10 3.46 -11.60 -0.60
C LEU A 10 3.99 -11.63 0.83
N ALA A 11 4.35 -12.82 1.30
CA ALA A 11 4.88 -12.99 2.66
C ALA A 11 6.22 -12.27 2.86
N GLU A 12 7.05 -12.25 1.83
CA GLU A 12 8.36 -11.61 1.83
C GLU A 12 8.26 -10.09 2.05
N GLU A 13 7.16 -9.48 1.62
CA GLU A 13 6.90 -8.04 1.79
C GLU A 13 6.52 -7.65 3.23
N GLN A 14 6.14 -8.64 4.05
CA GLN A 14 5.83 -8.46 5.48
C GLN A 14 6.85 -9.16 6.40
N LEU A 15 7.95 -9.65 5.83
CA LEU A 15 8.95 -10.39 6.61
C LEU A 15 9.43 -9.56 7.81
N GLY A 16 9.41 -10.18 8.99
CA GLY A 16 9.83 -9.56 10.24
C GLY A 16 8.80 -8.64 10.91
N LEU A 17 7.67 -8.31 10.26
CA LEU A 17 6.64 -7.48 10.89
C LEU A 17 5.83 -8.22 11.94
N ILE A 18 5.50 -9.49 11.69
CA ILE A 18 4.71 -10.31 12.62
C ILE A 18 5.50 -10.53 13.93
N GLU A 19 6.79 -10.78 13.80
CA GLU A 19 7.70 -11.01 14.94
C GLU A 19 7.89 -9.76 15.82
N ARG A 20 7.64 -8.59 15.25
CA ARG A 20 7.70 -7.30 15.97
C ARG A 20 6.39 -6.91 16.65
N LEU A 21 5.30 -7.65 16.38
CA LEU A 21 4.04 -7.40 17.07
C LEU A 21 4.16 -7.68 18.55
N HIS A 22 3.71 -6.76 19.38
CA HIS A 22 3.45 -7.03 20.77
C HIS A 22 2.09 -7.72 20.91
N GLN A 23 2.04 -8.83 21.65
CA GLN A 23 0.85 -9.66 21.87
C GLN A 23 0.15 -10.07 20.55
N PRO A 24 0.85 -10.75 19.61
CA PRO A 24 0.27 -11.14 18.34
C PRO A 24 -0.88 -12.12 18.51
N ARG A 25 -1.99 -11.85 17.85
CA ARG A 25 -3.16 -12.73 17.81
C ARG A 25 -3.57 -12.98 16.38
N ARG A 26 -3.56 -14.24 15.98
CA ARG A 26 -4.03 -14.67 14.66
C ARG A 26 -5.55 -14.85 14.67
N VAL A 27 -6.21 -14.29 13.66
CA VAL A 27 -7.64 -14.48 13.40
C VAL A 27 -7.82 -14.87 11.95
N GLN A 28 -8.57 -15.93 11.69
CA GLN A 28 -8.87 -16.33 10.33
C GLN A 28 -10.24 -15.81 9.90
N ARG A 29 -10.33 -15.20 8.70
CA ARG A 29 -11.56 -14.75 8.04
C ARG A 29 -11.46 -14.98 6.55
N ALA A 30 -12.51 -15.48 5.94
CA ALA A 30 -12.60 -15.71 4.48
C ALA A 30 -11.36 -16.44 3.91
N GLY A 31 -10.85 -17.43 4.63
CA GLY A 31 -9.66 -18.22 4.22
C GLY A 31 -8.33 -17.45 4.25
N ARG A 32 -8.26 -16.32 4.95
CA ARG A 32 -7.05 -15.51 5.14
C ARG A 32 -6.74 -15.34 6.62
N ASP A 33 -5.46 -15.20 6.91
CA ASP A 33 -4.96 -14.91 8.25
C ASP A 33 -4.78 -13.40 8.43
N PHE A 34 -5.24 -12.92 9.56
CA PHE A 34 -5.10 -11.56 10.03
C PHE A 34 -4.36 -11.60 11.36
N TRP A 35 -3.26 -10.88 11.45
CA TRP A 35 -2.46 -10.79 12.66
C TRP A 35 -2.73 -9.44 13.33
N LEU A 36 -3.33 -9.50 14.50
CA LEU A 36 -3.62 -8.33 15.33
C LEU A 36 -2.55 -8.22 16.40
N GLY A 37 -2.17 -7.00 16.73
CA GLY A 37 -1.20 -6.72 17.79
C GLY A 37 -0.88 -5.25 17.84
N GLU A 38 0.20 -4.90 18.51
CA GLU A 38 0.67 -3.53 18.62
C GLU A 38 2.06 -3.39 18.02
N LEU A 39 2.29 -2.32 17.27
CA LEU A 39 3.60 -1.84 16.86
C LEU A 39 3.82 -0.47 17.49
N HIS A 40 4.86 -0.33 18.30
CA HIS A 40 5.19 0.92 19.00
C HIS A 40 4.00 1.51 19.76
N GLY A 41 3.22 0.66 20.46
CA GLY A 41 2.06 1.05 21.26
C GLY A 41 0.82 1.46 20.43
N ARG A 42 0.81 1.17 19.14
CA ARG A 42 -0.33 1.43 18.26
C ARG A 42 -0.94 0.13 17.74
N GLY A 43 -2.26 0.03 17.82
CA GLY A 43 -2.98 -1.14 17.32
C GLY A 43 -2.85 -1.26 15.81
N VAL A 44 -2.43 -2.44 15.35
CA VAL A 44 -2.27 -2.76 13.95
C VAL A 44 -2.90 -4.10 13.59
N VAL A 45 -3.27 -4.24 12.32
CA VAL A 45 -3.68 -5.52 11.72
C VAL A 45 -2.81 -5.76 10.49
N LEU A 46 -2.05 -6.86 10.50
CA LEU A 46 -1.28 -7.28 9.33
C LEU A 46 -2.05 -8.33 8.55
N ALA A 47 -2.07 -8.23 7.23
CA ALA A 47 -2.72 -9.21 6.36
C ALA A 47 -2.01 -9.33 5.02
N LEU A 48 -2.06 -10.54 4.44
CA LEU A 48 -1.66 -10.76 3.06
C LEU A 48 -2.89 -10.78 2.17
N SER A 49 -2.94 -9.88 1.18
CA SER A 49 -4.01 -9.86 0.17
C SER A 49 -3.90 -11.06 -0.76
N ARG A 50 -2.69 -11.58 -0.96
CA ARG A 50 -2.31 -12.40 -2.09
C ARG A 50 -2.32 -11.58 -3.39
N ILE A 51 -2.00 -12.22 -4.51
CA ILE A 51 -1.86 -11.57 -5.81
C ILE A 51 -3.24 -11.36 -6.45
N GLY A 52 -3.42 -10.21 -7.05
CA GLY A 52 -4.58 -9.88 -7.90
C GLY A 52 -5.59 -8.95 -7.25
N LYS A 53 -6.27 -8.17 -8.08
CA LYS A 53 -7.21 -7.10 -7.68
C LYS A 53 -8.39 -7.60 -6.85
N VAL A 54 -8.96 -8.75 -7.23
CA VAL A 54 -10.07 -9.36 -6.49
C VAL A 54 -9.61 -9.78 -5.09
N ALA A 55 -8.43 -10.37 -4.97
CA ALA A 55 -7.84 -10.75 -3.70
C ALA A 55 -7.55 -9.53 -2.83
N ALA A 56 -7.01 -8.47 -3.40
CA ALA A 56 -6.75 -7.20 -2.71
C ALA A 56 -8.06 -6.56 -2.22
N ALA A 57 -9.06 -6.44 -3.08
CA ALA A 57 -10.35 -5.84 -2.74
C ALA A 57 -11.07 -6.59 -1.61
N THR A 58 -11.16 -7.92 -1.70
CA THR A 58 -11.81 -8.73 -0.66
C THR A 58 -11.09 -8.65 0.68
N THR A 59 -9.75 -8.58 0.68
CA THR A 59 -8.98 -8.44 1.90
C THR A 59 -9.13 -7.05 2.50
N ALA A 60 -9.06 -5.99 1.69
CA ALA A 60 -9.28 -4.62 2.13
C ALA A 60 -10.67 -4.44 2.71
N THR A 61 -11.71 -4.96 2.07
CA THR A 61 -13.08 -4.95 2.60
C THR A 61 -13.16 -5.65 3.97
N THR A 62 -12.50 -6.80 4.12
CA THR A 62 -12.47 -7.51 5.41
C THR A 62 -11.77 -6.68 6.49
N LEU A 63 -10.68 -6.00 6.16
CA LEU A 63 -9.98 -5.10 7.09
C LEU A 63 -10.87 -3.96 7.57
N ILE A 64 -11.61 -3.35 6.66
CA ILE A 64 -12.53 -2.24 6.97
C ILE A 64 -13.71 -2.74 7.80
N GLU A 65 -14.40 -3.79 7.34
CA GLU A 65 -15.67 -4.22 7.92
C GLU A 65 -15.51 -5.03 9.21
N ALA A 66 -14.61 -6.01 9.22
CA ALA A 66 -14.45 -6.91 10.36
C ALA A 66 -13.46 -6.41 11.42
N PHE A 67 -12.43 -5.69 11.00
CA PHE A 67 -11.39 -5.19 11.91
C PHE A 67 -11.45 -3.69 12.14
N LYS A 68 -12.38 -3.00 11.50
CA LYS A 68 -12.60 -1.54 11.63
C LYS A 68 -11.33 -0.74 11.41
N ALA A 69 -10.57 -1.12 10.37
CA ALA A 69 -9.38 -0.39 9.99
C ALA A 69 -9.76 1.02 9.49
N ASP A 70 -9.22 2.04 10.14
CA ASP A 70 -9.42 3.44 9.76
C ASP A 70 -8.55 3.85 8.57
N ARG A 71 -7.43 3.14 8.39
CA ARG A 71 -6.48 3.35 7.30
C ARG A 71 -5.82 2.06 6.90
N ILE A 72 -5.45 1.97 5.63
CA ILE A 72 -4.70 0.84 5.07
C ILE A 72 -3.41 1.40 4.45
N VAL A 73 -2.28 0.87 4.88
CA VAL A 73 -0.97 1.06 4.24
C VAL A 73 -0.68 -0.20 3.43
N PHE A 74 -0.59 -0.05 2.12
CA PHE A 74 -0.12 -1.14 1.27
C PHE A 74 1.39 -1.04 1.12
N THR A 75 2.11 -2.12 1.43
CA THR A 75 3.56 -2.22 1.27
C THR A 75 3.89 -3.37 0.34
N GLY A 76 4.83 -3.16 -0.56
CA GLY A 76 5.23 -4.22 -1.49
C GLY A 76 6.22 -3.72 -2.54
N VAL A 77 6.58 -4.60 -3.44
CA VAL A 77 7.43 -4.27 -4.58
C VAL A 77 6.57 -3.91 -5.80
N ALA A 78 7.10 -3.02 -6.64
CA ALA A 78 6.46 -2.62 -7.88
C ALA A 78 7.50 -2.48 -9.00
N GLY A 79 7.07 -2.68 -10.25
CA GLY A 79 7.90 -2.40 -11.41
C GLY A 79 7.97 -0.89 -11.67
N GLY A 80 9.18 -0.36 -11.85
CA GLY A 80 9.38 1.01 -12.27
C GLY A 80 9.10 1.15 -13.76
N LEU A 81 8.22 2.11 -14.14
CA LEU A 81 7.90 2.39 -15.54
C LEU A 81 8.43 3.75 -16.01
N ALA A 82 8.72 4.65 -15.10
CA ALA A 82 9.22 5.98 -15.43
C ALA A 82 10.74 5.96 -15.67
N ASP A 83 11.21 6.84 -16.56
CA ASP A 83 12.62 7.03 -16.78
C ASP A 83 13.33 7.47 -15.47
N GLY A 84 14.46 6.85 -15.18
CA GLY A 84 15.27 7.16 -14.00
C GLY A 84 14.85 6.44 -12.72
N VAL A 85 13.74 5.69 -12.71
CA VAL A 85 13.40 4.82 -11.58
C VAL A 85 14.29 3.58 -11.59
N MET A 86 14.87 3.27 -10.43
CA MET A 86 15.84 2.19 -10.29
C MET A 86 15.44 1.21 -9.17
N VAL A 87 16.01 0.00 -9.23
CA VAL A 87 15.86 -0.97 -8.15
C VAL A 87 16.46 -0.40 -6.86
N GLY A 88 15.68 -0.45 -5.78
CA GLY A 88 16.02 0.16 -4.49
C GLY A 88 15.36 1.50 -4.23
N ASP A 89 14.73 2.11 -5.23
CA ASP A 89 13.93 3.31 -5.01
C ASP A 89 12.67 3.00 -4.19
N VAL A 90 12.34 3.90 -3.25
CA VAL A 90 11.09 3.83 -2.50
C VAL A 90 10.12 4.86 -3.06
N VAL A 91 8.93 4.39 -3.45
CA VAL A 91 7.90 5.24 -4.04
C VAL A 91 6.69 5.31 -3.11
N VAL A 92 6.27 6.52 -2.75
CA VAL A 92 5.00 6.76 -2.08
C VAL A 92 4.01 7.24 -3.13
N ALA A 93 2.99 6.44 -3.41
CA ALA A 93 2.01 6.75 -4.44
C ALA A 93 1.10 7.90 -4.00
N ASP A 94 0.89 8.88 -4.87
CA ASP A 94 -0.08 9.97 -4.69
C ASP A 94 -1.45 9.62 -5.30
N GLY A 95 -1.49 8.61 -6.17
CA GLY A 95 -2.72 8.14 -6.79
C GLY A 95 -2.58 6.78 -7.46
N PHE A 96 -3.73 6.18 -7.76
CA PHE A 96 -3.84 4.84 -8.32
C PHE A 96 -4.76 4.83 -9.54
N VAL A 97 -4.35 4.10 -10.58
CA VAL A 97 -5.13 3.85 -11.79
C VAL A 97 -5.31 2.36 -11.97
N GLN A 98 -6.52 1.93 -12.31
CA GLN A 98 -6.73 0.57 -12.77
C GLN A 98 -6.36 0.48 -14.26
N HIS A 99 -5.09 0.16 -14.54
CA HIS A 99 -4.48 0.26 -15.87
C HIS A 99 -5.13 -0.63 -16.95
N ASP A 100 -5.84 -1.66 -16.57
CA ASP A 100 -6.52 -2.62 -17.47
C ASP A 100 -8.04 -2.43 -17.50
N MET A 101 -8.56 -1.30 -16.93
CA MET A 101 -9.97 -1.00 -17.00
C MET A 101 -10.32 -0.51 -18.41
N ASP A 102 -11.16 -1.27 -19.08
CA ASP A 102 -11.75 -0.90 -20.35
C ASP A 102 -13.22 -1.31 -20.37
N ALA A 103 -14.10 -0.33 -20.32
CA ALA A 103 -15.55 -0.51 -20.41
C ALA A 103 -16.13 0.26 -21.61
N SER A 104 -15.27 0.49 -22.62
CA SER A 104 -15.70 1.16 -23.87
C SER A 104 -16.68 0.26 -24.66
N PRO A 105 -17.58 0.85 -25.44
CA PRO A 105 -17.78 2.30 -25.66
C PRO A 105 -18.66 2.99 -24.61
N LEU A 106 -19.15 2.27 -23.60
CA LEU A 106 -20.08 2.82 -22.61
C LEU A 106 -19.42 3.83 -21.67
N PHE A 107 -18.16 3.61 -21.36
CA PHE A 107 -17.35 4.51 -20.53
C PHE A 107 -15.98 4.74 -21.19
N PRO A 108 -15.34 5.87 -20.95
CA PRO A 108 -13.97 6.11 -21.40
C PRO A 108 -13.01 5.06 -20.81
N ARG A 109 -12.00 4.69 -21.58
CA ARG A 109 -10.96 3.77 -21.12
C ARG A 109 -10.32 4.28 -19.82
N TYR A 110 -10.02 3.37 -18.89
CA TYR A 110 -9.52 3.61 -17.54
C TYR A 110 -10.53 4.24 -16.57
N GLN A 111 -11.66 4.75 -17.02
CA GLN A 111 -12.69 5.24 -16.13
C GLN A 111 -13.40 4.07 -15.46
N VAL A 112 -13.42 4.08 -14.12
CA VAL A 112 -14.16 3.08 -13.37
C VAL A 112 -15.66 3.40 -13.50
N PRO A 113 -16.47 2.46 -14.06
CA PRO A 113 -17.89 2.67 -14.25
C PRO A 113 -18.61 3.13 -12.98
N LEU A 114 -19.50 4.11 -13.13
CA LEU A 114 -20.31 4.71 -12.05
C LEU A 114 -19.53 5.55 -11.03
N TYR A 115 -18.20 5.49 -11.00
CA TYR A 115 -17.38 6.37 -10.15
C TYR A 115 -17.01 7.68 -10.82
N GLY A 116 -17.11 7.78 -12.16
CA GLY A 116 -16.84 8.99 -12.93
C GLY A 116 -15.38 9.42 -12.89
N ARG A 117 -14.45 8.55 -12.48
CA ARG A 117 -13.03 8.88 -12.36
C ARG A 117 -12.15 7.70 -12.78
N HIS A 118 -10.93 8.01 -13.20
CA HIS A 118 -9.90 7.04 -13.56
C HIS A 118 -8.74 7.05 -12.56
N LEU A 119 -8.56 8.15 -11.82
CA LEU A 119 -7.52 8.31 -10.81
C LEU A 119 -8.15 8.36 -9.41
N PHE A 120 -7.63 7.57 -8.51
CA PHE A 120 -8.01 7.52 -7.10
C PHE A 120 -6.83 8.03 -6.27
N ALA A 121 -6.96 9.20 -5.67
CA ALA A 121 -5.93 9.78 -4.83
C ALA A 121 -5.70 8.94 -3.57
N SER A 122 -4.45 8.85 -3.14
CA SER A 122 -4.08 8.33 -1.83
C SER A 122 -4.34 9.39 -0.74
N ASP A 123 -4.23 8.97 0.53
CA ASP A 123 -4.37 9.89 1.66
C ASP A 123 -3.12 10.78 1.79
N ALA A 124 -3.29 12.08 1.56
CA ALA A 124 -2.19 13.04 1.57
C ALA A 124 -1.51 13.18 2.95
N ALA A 125 -2.29 13.07 4.04
CA ALA A 125 -1.75 13.16 5.40
C ALA A 125 -0.92 11.93 5.73
N LEU A 126 -1.39 10.75 5.34
CA LEU A 126 -0.64 9.51 5.51
C LEU A 126 0.63 9.49 4.65
N ASN A 127 0.55 9.99 3.42
CA ASN A 127 1.72 10.13 2.55
C ASN A 127 2.79 11.03 3.16
N ALA A 128 2.40 12.16 3.75
CA ALA A 128 3.35 13.05 4.43
C ALA A 128 4.09 12.33 5.57
N ILE A 129 3.37 11.53 6.38
CA ILE A 129 3.97 10.72 7.45
C ILE A 129 4.94 9.69 6.89
N LEU A 130 4.57 8.99 5.81
CA LEU A 130 5.42 7.98 5.18
C LEU A 130 6.69 8.62 4.59
N LEU A 131 6.56 9.76 3.91
CA LEU A 131 7.70 10.48 3.35
C LEU A 131 8.68 10.97 4.43
N GLU A 132 8.18 11.48 5.55
CA GLU A 132 9.03 11.87 6.68
C GLU A 132 9.72 10.66 7.31
N ALA A 133 9.02 9.54 7.45
CA ALA A 133 9.62 8.30 7.94
C ALA A 133 10.75 7.81 7.02
N ILE A 134 10.54 7.85 5.70
CA ILE A 134 11.56 7.45 4.71
C ILE A 134 12.77 8.38 4.81
N LYS A 135 12.57 9.71 4.85
CA LYS A 135 13.67 10.68 5.03
C LYS A 135 14.47 10.44 6.32
N SER A 136 13.78 10.05 7.39
CA SER A 136 14.48 9.76 8.66
C SER A 136 15.33 8.49 8.59
N MET A 137 15.02 7.57 7.69
CA MET A 137 15.85 6.38 7.44
C MET A 137 17.16 6.74 6.72
N ASP A 138 17.18 7.82 5.94
CA ASP A 138 18.37 8.33 5.25
C ASP A 138 19.51 8.71 6.20
N THR A 139 19.19 9.15 7.40
CA THR A 139 20.19 9.43 8.43
C THR A 139 20.81 8.19 9.06
N TRP A 140 20.19 7.02 8.86
CA TRP A 140 20.61 5.75 9.46
C TRP A 140 21.34 4.81 8.50
N ALA A 141 21.01 4.85 7.22
CA ALA A 141 21.68 4.03 6.22
C ALA A 141 22.81 4.84 5.60
N ASN A 142 24.05 4.34 5.77
CA ASN A 142 25.25 4.93 5.20
C ASN A 142 25.00 5.53 3.81
N ALA A 143 25.43 6.76 3.63
CA ALA A 143 25.19 7.68 2.52
C ALA A 143 25.33 7.16 1.06
N HIS A 144 25.59 5.89 0.84
CA HIS A 144 25.75 5.29 -0.48
C HIS A 144 24.48 4.64 -1.04
N PHE A 145 23.52 4.30 -0.19
CA PHE A 145 22.28 3.63 -0.63
C PHE A 145 21.13 4.60 -0.92
N LEU A 146 21.21 5.82 -0.41
CA LEU A 146 20.07 6.72 -0.30
C LEU A 146 20.14 7.99 -1.13
N GLN A 147 21.19 8.18 -1.93
CA GLN A 147 21.28 9.31 -2.86
C GLN A 147 20.27 9.25 -4.03
N ARG A 148 19.37 8.26 -4.04
CA ARG A 148 18.45 8.00 -5.15
C ARG A 148 17.05 7.58 -4.68
N LEU A 149 16.43 8.36 -3.80
CA LEU A 149 14.99 8.26 -3.59
C LEU A 149 14.31 9.39 -4.39
N PRO A 150 13.95 9.19 -5.65
CA PRO A 150 13.07 10.13 -6.29
C PRO A 150 11.72 10.01 -5.59
N VAL A 151 11.27 11.08 -4.99
CA VAL A 151 9.85 11.26 -4.70
C VAL A 151 9.16 11.34 -6.06
N GLY A 152 8.85 10.17 -6.61
CA GLY A 152 8.30 10.09 -7.95
C GLY A 152 6.86 10.51 -7.94
N HIS A 153 6.59 11.72 -8.39
CA HIS A 153 5.29 12.00 -8.98
C HIS A 153 5.17 11.11 -10.21
N VAL A 154 4.31 10.11 -10.17
CA VAL A 154 3.91 9.38 -11.36
C VAL A 154 3.14 10.38 -12.24
N LYS A 155 3.85 11.05 -13.14
CA LYS A 155 3.20 11.87 -14.16
C LYS A 155 2.39 10.93 -15.03
N SER A 156 1.08 11.09 -15.02
CA SER A 156 0.22 10.47 -16.02
C SER A 156 0.63 11.02 -17.39
N HIS A 157 1.29 10.20 -18.19
CA HIS A 157 1.44 10.54 -19.60
C HIS A 157 0.07 10.42 -20.27
N HIS A 158 -0.51 11.56 -20.58
CA HIS A 158 -1.55 11.67 -21.57
C HIS A 158 -0.86 11.71 -22.93
N GLY A 159 -0.95 10.62 -23.65
CA GLY A 159 -0.71 10.54 -25.08
C GLY A 159 -1.97 10.06 -25.77
#